data_73e2259e9b5b85be6336dbf01122bc44
#
_entry.id   73e2259e9b5b85be6336dbf01122bc44
#
_cell.length_a   1.000
_cell.length_b   1.000
_cell.length_c   1.000
_cell.angle_alpha   90.00
_cell.angle_beta   90.00
_cell.angle_gamma   90.00
#
_symmetry.space_group_name_H-M   'P 1'
#
loop_
_entity.id
_entity.type
_entity.pdbx_description
1 polymer ?
#
loop_
_entity_poly.entity_id
_entity_poly.type
_entity_poly.pdbx_seq_one_letter_code
_entity_poly.pdbx_strand_id
1 'polypeptide(L)'
;MKYISLNHNSSPTSFKKAVINGLAPDKGLYFPEEKVKLSRNFIESIKNIDDTEICYEIIREFIGDEIPKNKLLEIINNTISFKIPLKKIEKSIYSLELFHGPTLAFKDIGAKFMASCLDFFKDSYTSKKIT
;
A
#
# COMPACT_ATOMS: atom_id res chain seq x y z
N MET A 1 -11.55 -1.75 -6.37
CA MET A 1 -11.76 -1.13 -5.03
C MET A 1 -12.13 0.34 -5.20
N LYS A 2 -13.11 0.86 -4.43
CA LYS A 2 -13.42 2.29 -4.33
C LYS A 2 -12.93 2.86 -2.99
N TYR A 3 -12.67 4.16 -3.00
CA TYR A 3 -12.21 4.91 -1.83
C TYR A 3 -13.18 6.03 -1.51
N ILE A 4 -13.59 6.13 -0.26
CA ILE A 4 -14.48 7.16 0.27
C ILE A 4 -13.70 8.13 1.15
N SER A 5 -14.19 9.36 1.27
CA SER A 5 -13.71 10.30 2.27
C SER A 5 -14.25 9.95 3.66
N LEU A 6 -13.43 10.00 4.70
CA LEU A 6 -13.88 9.83 6.08
C LEU A 6 -14.80 10.96 6.57
N ASN A 7 -14.82 12.11 5.88
CA ASN A 7 -15.78 13.20 6.15
C ASN A 7 -17.14 12.98 5.45
N HIS A 8 -17.25 11.97 4.57
CA HIS A 8 -18.48 11.58 3.87
C HIS A 8 -19.16 12.65 3.01
N ASN A 9 -18.45 13.73 2.67
CA ASN A 9 -18.95 14.85 1.86
C ASN A 9 -18.34 14.91 0.44
N SER A 10 -17.74 13.80 -0.02
CA SER A 10 -17.16 13.69 -1.35
C SER A 10 -17.58 12.38 -2.01
N SER A 11 -17.72 12.38 -3.31
CA SER A 11 -18.03 11.17 -4.07
C SER A 11 -16.91 10.14 -3.97
N PRO A 12 -17.24 8.83 -3.95
CA PRO A 12 -16.25 7.77 -4.01
C PRO A 12 -15.33 7.89 -5.23
N THR A 13 -14.08 7.49 -5.08
CA THR A 13 -13.07 7.62 -6.13
C THR A 13 -12.26 6.35 -6.32
N SER A 14 -11.40 6.29 -7.34
CA SER A 14 -10.49 5.18 -7.60
C SER A 14 -9.22 5.29 -6.75
N PHE A 15 -8.47 4.20 -6.63
CA PHE A 15 -7.15 4.20 -5.99
C PHE A 15 -6.22 5.25 -6.59
N LYS A 16 -6.11 5.27 -7.93
CA LYS A 16 -5.32 6.26 -8.66
C LYS A 16 -5.64 7.70 -8.25
N LYS A 17 -6.93 8.08 -8.27
CA LYS A 17 -7.34 9.43 -7.90
C LYS A 17 -7.09 9.72 -6.42
N ALA A 18 -7.30 8.75 -5.53
CA ALA A 18 -7.02 8.89 -4.11
C ALA A 18 -5.53 9.16 -3.85
N VAL A 19 -4.64 8.36 -4.47
CA VAL A 19 -3.17 8.54 -4.37
C VAL A 19 -2.74 9.92 -4.82
N ILE A 20 -3.27 10.38 -5.93
CA ILE A 20 -2.88 11.65 -6.56
C ILE A 20 -3.37 12.87 -5.81
N ASN A 21 -4.62 12.83 -5.37
CA ASN A 21 -5.21 13.95 -4.66
C ASN A 21 -4.66 14.07 -3.23
N GLY A 22 -4.20 12.95 -2.64
CA GLY A 22 -3.78 12.87 -1.24
C GLY A 22 -4.93 13.06 -0.25
N LEU A 23 -5.74 14.11 -0.43
CA LEU A 23 -6.95 14.41 0.35
C LEU A 23 -8.17 14.50 -0.58
N ALA A 24 -9.32 14.14 -0.05
CA ALA A 24 -10.59 14.34 -0.72
C ALA A 24 -10.96 15.83 -0.81
N PRO A 25 -11.87 16.23 -1.74
CA PRO A 25 -12.32 17.63 -1.88
C PRO A 25 -12.86 18.24 -0.57
N ASP A 26 -13.45 17.43 0.29
CA ASP A 26 -13.95 17.82 1.62
C ASP A 26 -12.87 17.81 2.72
N LYS A 27 -11.57 17.66 2.32
CA LYS A 27 -10.39 17.58 3.19
C LYS A 27 -10.34 16.33 4.08
N GLY A 28 -11.22 15.34 3.85
CA GLY A 28 -11.17 14.03 4.52
C GLY A 28 -10.06 13.14 3.95
N LEU A 29 -9.57 12.21 4.77
CA LEU A 29 -8.69 11.15 4.32
C LEU A 29 -9.47 10.14 3.49
N TYR A 30 -8.83 9.61 2.45
CA TYR A 30 -9.39 8.50 1.70
C TYR A 30 -9.23 7.18 2.44
N PHE A 31 -10.30 6.39 2.44
CA PHE A 31 -10.35 5.07 3.03
C PHE A 31 -11.05 4.08 2.08
N PRO A 32 -10.66 2.80 2.04
CA PRO A 32 -11.38 1.80 1.25
C PRO A 32 -12.83 1.72 1.65
N GLU A 33 -13.74 1.73 0.68
CA GLU A 33 -15.19 1.63 0.92
C GLU A 33 -15.57 0.29 1.55
N GLU A 34 -14.87 -0.78 1.14
CA GLU A 34 -15.10 -2.13 1.63
C GLU A 34 -13.86 -2.64 2.38
N LYS A 35 -14.11 -3.44 3.42
CA LYS A 35 -13.03 -4.13 4.14
C LYS A 35 -12.48 -5.26 3.29
N VAL A 36 -11.19 -5.24 3.03
CA VAL A 36 -10.48 -6.36 2.42
C VAL A 36 -10.53 -7.58 3.35
N LYS A 37 -10.89 -8.72 2.80
CA LYS A 37 -10.94 -10.01 3.50
C LYS A 37 -10.05 -11.00 2.78
N LEU A 38 -8.99 -11.40 3.42
CA LEU A 38 -8.12 -12.46 2.91
C LEU A 38 -8.79 -13.82 3.12
N SER A 39 -8.67 -14.73 2.14
CA SER A 39 -9.20 -16.07 2.27
C SER A 39 -8.45 -16.87 3.33
N ARG A 40 -9.15 -17.80 3.99
CA ARG A 40 -8.52 -18.68 4.96
C ARG A 40 -7.39 -19.52 4.34
N ASN A 41 -7.61 -20.03 3.12
CA ASN A 41 -6.60 -20.79 2.39
C ASN A 41 -5.33 -19.98 2.15
N PHE A 42 -5.46 -18.68 1.79
CA PHE A 42 -4.31 -17.81 1.64
C PHE A 42 -3.57 -17.62 2.97
N ILE A 43 -4.28 -17.34 4.07
CA ILE A 43 -3.68 -17.18 5.40
C ILE A 43 -2.91 -18.44 5.82
N GLU A 44 -3.45 -19.62 5.56
CA GLU A 44 -2.80 -20.90 5.88
C GLU A 44 -1.57 -21.18 4.99
N SER A 45 -1.53 -20.65 3.76
CA SER A 45 -0.42 -20.82 2.81
C SER A 45 0.74 -19.85 3.01
N ILE A 46 0.57 -18.74 3.72
CA ILE A 46 1.54 -17.63 3.87
C ILE A 46 2.95 -18.14 4.24
N LYS A 47 3.07 -19.13 5.10
CA LYS A 47 4.37 -19.69 5.53
C LYS A 47 5.16 -20.41 4.41
N ASN A 48 4.53 -20.69 3.26
CA ASN A 48 5.10 -21.45 2.16
C ASN A 48 5.30 -20.60 0.89
N ILE A 49 5.02 -19.31 0.94
CA ILE A 49 5.15 -18.37 -0.17
C ILE A 49 6.09 -17.22 0.22
N ASP A 50 6.72 -16.60 -0.77
CA ASP A 50 7.68 -15.53 -0.51
C ASP A 50 6.99 -14.20 -0.16
N ASP A 51 7.76 -13.30 0.45
CA ASP A 51 7.25 -12.00 0.94
C ASP A 51 6.68 -11.13 -0.19
N THR A 52 7.24 -11.21 -1.40
CA THR A 52 6.76 -10.44 -2.56
C THR A 52 5.38 -10.90 -2.98
N GLU A 53 5.16 -12.22 -3.05
CA GLU A 53 3.85 -12.78 -3.40
C GLU A 53 2.81 -12.50 -2.30
N ILE A 54 3.20 -12.59 -1.02
CA ILE A 54 2.34 -12.20 0.11
C ILE A 54 1.90 -10.74 -0.06
N CYS A 55 2.85 -9.84 -0.28
CA CYS A 55 2.56 -8.42 -0.48
C CYS A 55 1.66 -8.19 -1.70
N TYR A 56 1.93 -8.88 -2.81
CA TYR A 56 1.11 -8.78 -4.02
C TYR A 56 -0.34 -9.19 -3.76
N GLU A 57 -0.57 -10.36 -3.17
CA GLU A 57 -1.91 -10.88 -2.89
C GLU A 57 -2.72 -9.97 -1.94
N ILE A 58 -2.04 -9.30 -1.00
CA ILE A 58 -2.69 -8.34 -0.10
C ILE A 58 -2.97 -7.01 -0.82
N ILE A 59 -1.96 -6.43 -1.46
CA ILE A 59 -2.02 -5.07 -2.00
C ILE A 59 -2.96 -4.98 -3.20
N ARG A 60 -3.03 -6.01 -4.05
CA ARG A 60 -3.95 -6.04 -5.20
C ARG A 60 -5.41 -5.85 -4.80
N GLU A 61 -5.81 -6.34 -3.63
CA GLU A 61 -7.18 -6.19 -3.12
C GLU A 61 -7.53 -4.70 -2.86
N PHE A 62 -6.53 -3.88 -2.51
CA PHE A 62 -6.71 -2.44 -2.32
C PHE A 62 -6.63 -1.66 -3.63
N ILE A 63 -5.80 -2.07 -4.58
CA ILE A 63 -5.56 -1.36 -5.84
C ILE A 63 -6.60 -1.74 -6.91
N GLY A 64 -7.06 -3.00 -6.92
CA GLY A 64 -7.82 -3.57 -8.03
C GLY A 64 -6.94 -3.69 -9.29
N ASP A 65 -7.54 -3.46 -10.45
CA ASP A 65 -6.87 -3.60 -11.75
C ASP A 65 -6.19 -2.30 -12.24
N GLU A 66 -6.03 -1.28 -11.36
CA GLU A 66 -5.50 0.02 -11.76
C GLU A 66 -3.98 0.02 -12.00
N ILE A 67 -3.26 -0.97 -11.48
CA ILE A 67 -1.83 -1.21 -11.75
C ILE A 67 -1.68 -2.66 -12.25
N PRO A 68 -1.14 -2.89 -13.45
CA PRO A 68 -0.89 -4.24 -13.97
C PRO A 68 0.03 -5.05 -13.05
N LYS A 69 -0.17 -6.39 -12.98
CA LYS A 69 0.57 -7.29 -12.08
C LYS A 69 2.08 -7.09 -12.13
N ASN A 70 2.68 -7.05 -13.32
CA ASN A 70 4.12 -6.88 -13.48
C ASN A 70 4.63 -5.55 -12.86
N LYS A 71 3.89 -4.46 -13.04
CA LYS A 71 4.23 -3.15 -12.46
C LYS A 71 4.01 -3.11 -10.96
N LEU A 72 2.96 -3.74 -10.47
CA LEU A 72 2.72 -3.84 -9.03
C LEU A 72 3.82 -4.64 -8.33
N LEU A 73 4.31 -5.73 -8.94
CA LEU A 73 5.45 -6.49 -8.42
C LEU A 73 6.75 -5.65 -8.40
N GLU A 74 7.01 -4.83 -9.43
CA GLU A 74 8.13 -3.88 -9.43
C GLU A 74 8.02 -2.89 -8.27
N ILE A 75 6.84 -2.31 -8.05
CA ILE A 75 6.57 -1.38 -6.94
C ILE A 75 6.77 -2.05 -5.59
N ILE A 76 6.27 -3.27 -5.42
CA ILE A 76 6.43 -4.04 -4.19
C ILE A 76 7.91 -4.31 -3.90
N ASN A 77 8.68 -4.81 -4.87
CA ASN A 77 10.10 -5.09 -4.71
C ASN A 77 10.91 -3.83 -4.35
N ASN A 78 10.57 -2.69 -4.94
CA ASN A 78 11.18 -1.41 -4.58
C ASN A 78 10.82 -1.00 -3.14
N THR A 79 9.60 -1.30 -2.71
CA THR A 79 9.08 -0.93 -1.38
C THR A 79 9.74 -1.74 -0.28
N ILE A 80 9.73 -3.08 -0.39
CA ILE A 80 10.31 -4.00 0.60
C ILE A 80 11.78 -4.33 0.33
N SER A 81 12.58 -3.34 -0.06
CA SER A 81 13.98 -3.49 -0.47
C SER A 81 14.96 -3.69 0.69
N PHE A 82 14.49 -3.81 1.92
CA PHE A 82 15.28 -4.07 3.12
C PHE A 82 14.59 -5.11 4.01
N LYS A 83 15.35 -5.72 4.92
CA LYS A 83 14.83 -6.75 5.82
C LYS A 83 13.85 -6.19 6.83
N ILE A 84 12.77 -6.93 7.08
CA ILE A 84 11.74 -6.63 8.08
C ILE A 84 11.68 -7.80 9.05
N PRO A 85 12.64 -7.92 9.99
CA PRO A 85 12.71 -9.07 10.87
C PRO A 85 11.64 -9.01 11.97
N LEU A 86 11.10 -10.18 12.29
CA LEU A 86 10.26 -10.38 13.48
C LEU A 86 11.13 -10.87 14.63
N LYS A 87 11.39 -10.00 15.60
CA LYS A 87 12.24 -10.31 16.79
C LYS A 87 11.37 -10.71 17.97
N LYS A 88 11.67 -11.87 18.54
CA LYS A 88 11.04 -12.29 19.79
C LYS A 88 11.62 -11.51 20.96
N ILE A 89 10.78 -10.86 21.74
CA ILE A 89 11.14 -10.12 22.95
C ILE A 89 10.93 -10.99 24.19
N GLU A 90 9.73 -11.59 24.29
CA GLU A 90 9.33 -12.47 25.38
C GLU A 90 8.51 -13.66 24.87
N LYS A 91 7.99 -14.50 25.78
CA LYS A 91 7.30 -15.76 25.45
C LYS A 91 6.24 -15.61 24.34
N SER A 92 5.45 -14.55 24.34
CA SER A 92 4.36 -14.31 23.36
C SER A 92 4.39 -12.90 22.79
N ILE A 93 5.49 -12.15 22.98
CA ILE A 93 5.66 -10.77 22.52
C ILE A 93 6.75 -10.73 21.46
N TYR A 94 6.42 -10.13 20.32
CA TYR A 94 7.33 -9.97 19.19
C TYR A 94 7.35 -8.52 18.75
N SER A 95 8.52 -8.04 18.30
CA SER A 95 8.69 -6.76 17.62
C SER A 95 8.85 -6.99 16.13
N LEU A 96 8.01 -6.35 15.33
CA LEU A 96 8.21 -6.25 13.89
C LEU A 96 9.06 -5.01 13.62
N GLU A 97 10.33 -5.23 13.25
CA GLU A 97 11.30 -4.14 13.11
C GLU A 97 11.22 -3.51 11.71
N LEU A 98 10.53 -2.39 11.59
CA LEU A 98 10.32 -1.66 10.32
C LEU A 98 11.36 -0.54 10.07
N PHE A 99 12.35 -0.40 10.96
CA PHE A 99 13.31 0.71 10.96
C PHE A 99 14.66 0.41 10.29
N HIS A 100 14.75 -0.66 9.48
CA HIS A 100 15.98 -1.01 8.77
C HIS A 100 16.09 -0.35 7.37
N GLY A 101 15.19 0.55 7.05
CA GLY A 101 15.21 1.33 5.81
C GLY A 101 16.18 2.52 5.85
N PRO A 102 16.31 3.26 4.75
CA PRO A 102 17.33 4.32 4.60
C PRO A 102 17.18 5.47 5.58
N THR A 103 15.97 5.77 6.08
CA THR A 103 15.77 6.85 7.08
C THR A 103 15.66 6.33 8.50
N LEU A 104 15.84 5.02 8.71
CA LEU A 104 15.71 4.35 10.01
C LEU A 104 14.32 4.54 10.66
N ALA A 105 13.29 4.75 9.84
CA ALA A 105 11.93 4.96 10.29
C ALA A 105 10.94 4.00 9.59
N PHE A 106 9.90 3.57 10.30
CA PHE A 106 8.85 2.70 9.73
C PHE A 106 8.16 3.32 8.50
N LYS A 107 8.18 4.65 8.38
CA LYS A 107 7.60 5.41 7.28
C LYS A 107 8.24 5.12 5.93
N ASP A 108 9.46 4.58 5.89
CA ASP A 108 10.16 4.25 4.64
C ASP A 108 9.34 3.35 3.74
N ILE A 109 8.62 2.38 4.31
CA ILE A 109 7.76 1.46 3.54
C ILE A 109 6.63 2.24 2.85
N GLY A 110 5.86 3.01 3.62
CA GLY A 110 4.74 3.79 3.07
C GLY A 110 5.19 4.88 2.09
N ALA A 111 6.30 5.57 2.39
CA ALA A 111 6.84 6.61 1.53
C ALA A 111 7.33 6.04 0.17
N LYS A 112 8.06 4.93 0.18
CA LYS A 112 8.50 4.25 -1.05
C LYS A 112 7.33 3.75 -1.90
N PHE A 113 6.34 3.12 -1.25
CA PHE A 113 5.15 2.65 -1.95
C PHE A 113 4.40 3.81 -2.60
N MET A 114 4.12 4.87 -1.86
CA MET A 114 3.45 6.06 -2.37
C MET A 114 4.21 6.70 -3.53
N ALA A 115 5.52 6.91 -3.39
CA ALA A 115 6.36 7.50 -4.43
C ALA A 115 6.36 6.65 -5.71
N SER A 116 6.45 5.33 -5.59
CA SER A 116 6.41 4.41 -6.74
C SER A 116 5.04 4.40 -7.42
N CYS A 117 3.94 4.49 -6.67
CA CYS A 117 2.59 4.62 -7.24
C CYS A 117 2.43 5.97 -7.98
N LEU A 118 2.91 7.07 -7.40
CA LEU A 118 2.88 8.39 -8.04
C LEU A 118 3.71 8.40 -9.32
N ASP A 119 4.90 7.81 -9.32
CA ASP A 119 5.73 7.69 -10.51
C ASP A 119 5.04 6.87 -11.61
N PHE A 120 4.40 5.75 -11.25
CA PHE A 120 3.62 4.97 -12.20
C PHE A 120 2.46 5.76 -12.83
N PHE A 121 1.80 6.61 -12.03
CA PHE A 121 0.67 7.40 -12.51
C PHE A 121 1.06 8.76 -13.13
N LYS A 122 2.33 9.17 -13.13
CA LYS A 122 2.78 10.53 -13.54
C LYS A 122 2.34 10.95 -14.94
N ASP A 123 2.39 10.04 -15.91
CA ASP A 123 2.00 10.34 -17.31
C ASP A 123 0.50 10.65 -17.47
N SER A 124 -0.28 10.40 -16.42
CA SER A 124 -1.70 10.77 -16.35
C SER A 124 -1.92 12.22 -15.89
N TYR A 125 -0.84 12.98 -15.62
CA TYR A 125 -0.85 14.33 -15.03
C TYR A 125 0.03 15.28 -15.79
N THR A 126 -0.32 15.63 -16.99
CA THR A 126 0.37 16.70 -17.74
C THR A 126 0.03 18.12 -17.26
N SER A 127 -0.78 18.31 -16.22
CA SER A 127 -1.26 19.64 -15.86
C SER A 127 -1.37 20.01 -14.38
N LYS A 128 -1.03 19.13 -13.42
CA LYS A 128 -1.02 19.54 -12.00
C LYS A 128 0.33 19.24 -11.35
N LYS A 129 1.04 20.29 -10.89
CA LYS A 129 2.13 20.12 -9.92
C LYS A 129 1.60 19.36 -8.72
N ILE A 130 2.18 18.19 -8.43
CA ILE A 130 2.03 17.52 -7.15
C ILE A 130 2.79 18.38 -6.15
N THR A 131 2.08 19.01 -5.25
CA THR A 131 2.64 19.81 -4.14
C THR A 131 2.78 18.94 -2.91
#